data_446d417763ed912aa776bd4b0a8dbeda
#
_entry.id   446d417763ed912aa776bd4b0a8dbeda
#
_cell.length_a   1.000
_cell.length_b   1.000
_cell.length_c   1.000
_cell.angle_alpha   90.00
_cell.angle_beta   90.00
_cell.angle_gamma   90.00
#
_symmetry.space_group_name_H-M   'P 1'
#
loop_
_entity.id
_entity.type
_entity.pdbx_description
1 polymer ?
#
loop_
_entity_poly.entity_id
_entity_poly.type
_entity_poly.pdbx_seq_one_letter_code
_entity_poly.pdbx_strand_id
1 'polypeptide(L)'
;GTVKTQYVPKADGTKNADNAASADTGMKGSGTEIVVITPLGGLPVVGDALDGFTLTTGYAEEEMATVDNTSDRQEYTAALTGSYGNFKFGYQREVIDEGQTVALTDADFYKVESIGLAYAVNDALSISYNMMEQEQHNIDADSSFTQDTDAINIGYTIGGMTIGFQDASTDNANMVKNAKDDTRTIGISVAF
;
A
#
# COMPACT_ATOMS: atom_id res chain seq x y z
N GLY A 1 16.90 15.29 -0.35
CA GLY A 1 16.04 14.23 0.23
C GLY A 1 15.31 14.69 1.48
N THR A 2 14.30 13.98 1.83
CA THR A 2 13.49 14.27 3.03
C THR A 2 13.42 12.99 3.87
N VAL A 3 13.62 13.12 5.17
CA VAL A 3 13.37 12.03 6.12
C VAL A 3 12.20 12.45 6.99
N LYS A 4 11.19 11.59 7.10
CA LYS A 4 10.04 11.76 8.02
C LYS A 4 10.08 10.63 9.03
N THR A 5 9.86 10.96 10.28
CA THR A 5 9.75 9.99 11.37
C THR A 5 8.48 10.26 12.16
N GLN A 6 7.80 9.22 12.56
CA GLN A 6 6.64 9.29 13.42
C GLN A 6 6.80 8.26 14.56
N TYR A 7 6.41 8.65 15.74
CA TYR A 7 6.27 7.76 16.88
C TYR A 7 4.86 7.93 17.45
N VAL A 8 4.16 6.82 17.60
CA VAL A 8 2.84 6.77 18.24
C VAL A 8 3.02 6.05 19.58
N PRO A 9 2.86 6.75 20.71
CA PRO A 9 3.00 6.11 22.01
C PRO A 9 1.87 5.13 22.26
N LYS A 10 2.15 4.12 23.07
CA LYS A 10 1.18 3.13 23.53
C LYS A 10 -0.06 3.82 24.09
N ALA A 11 -1.21 3.54 23.51
CA ALA A 11 -2.47 3.98 24.11
C ALA A 11 -2.81 3.00 25.24
N ASP A 12 -2.79 3.48 26.50
CA ASP A 12 -3.34 2.73 27.62
C ASP A 12 -4.85 2.57 27.41
N GLY A 13 -5.24 1.39 26.92
CA GLY A 13 -6.62 0.96 26.91
C GLY A 13 -7.07 0.85 28.38
N THR A 14 -8.08 1.63 28.79
CA THR A 14 -8.73 1.47 30.08
C THR A 14 -9.24 0.04 30.19
N LYS A 15 -8.66 -0.75 31.08
CA LYS A 15 -9.22 -2.05 31.45
C LYS A 15 -10.61 -1.79 32.01
N ASN A 16 -11.64 -2.23 31.30
CA ASN A 16 -12.95 -2.36 31.88
C ASN A 16 -12.89 -3.49 32.92
N ALA A 17 -12.94 -3.14 34.18
CA ALA A 17 -12.75 -4.04 35.32
C ALA A 17 -13.85 -5.11 35.47
N ASP A 18 -14.86 -5.11 34.59
CA ASP A 18 -16.06 -5.91 34.78
C ASP A 18 -16.19 -7.17 33.91
N ASN A 19 -15.18 -7.55 33.10
CA ASN A 19 -15.24 -8.81 32.38
C ASN A 19 -13.88 -9.46 32.21
N ALA A 20 -13.54 -10.29 33.16
CA ALA A 20 -12.33 -11.10 33.15
C ALA A 20 -12.33 -12.25 32.13
N ALA A 21 -13.24 -12.25 31.15
CA ALA A 21 -13.39 -13.31 30.15
C ALA A 21 -13.47 -12.85 28.70
N SER A 22 -13.34 -11.54 28.39
CA SER A 22 -13.16 -11.12 27.00
C SER A 22 -11.69 -10.85 26.76
N ALA A 23 -11.12 -11.57 25.81
CA ALA A 23 -9.81 -11.35 25.27
C ALA A 23 -9.58 -9.84 25.07
N ASP A 24 -8.47 -9.37 25.55
CA ASP A 24 -8.06 -7.95 25.51
C ASP A 24 -7.70 -7.59 24.05
N THR A 25 -8.71 -7.40 23.23
CA THR A 25 -8.60 -7.12 21.79
C THR A 25 -8.32 -5.66 21.48
N GLY A 26 -7.83 -4.89 22.42
CA GLY A 26 -7.71 -3.44 22.33
C GLY A 26 -6.37 -2.82 22.71
N MET A 27 -5.36 -3.58 23.06
CA MET A 27 -4.03 -3.03 23.30
C MET A 27 -3.25 -2.89 21.99
N LYS A 28 -3.36 -1.73 21.37
CA LYS A 28 -2.37 -1.32 20.37
C LYS A 28 -1.10 -0.92 21.12
N GLY A 29 0.02 -1.52 20.73
CA GLY A 29 1.35 -1.17 21.22
C GLY A 29 1.81 0.20 20.72
N SER A 30 3.05 0.57 21.01
CA SER A 30 3.68 1.73 20.39
C SER A 30 3.98 1.46 18.91
N GLY A 31 3.95 2.50 18.09
CA GLY A 31 4.32 2.42 16.69
C GLY A 31 5.46 3.36 16.34
N THR A 32 6.37 2.91 15.52
CA THR A 32 7.47 3.74 14.97
C THR A 32 7.45 3.64 13.44
N GLU A 33 7.56 4.78 12.77
CA GLU A 33 7.64 4.86 11.32
C GLU A 33 8.82 5.74 10.90
N ILE A 34 9.54 5.32 9.86
CA ILE A 34 10.59 6.08 9.20
C ILE A 34 10.35 6.02 7.70
N VAL A 35 10.26 7.18 7.04
CA VAL A 35 10.15 7.29 5.60
C VAL A 35 11.27 8.17 5.06
N VAL A 36 11.99 7.68 4.05
CA VAL A 36 13.04 8.40 3.34
C VAL A 36 12.61 8.64 1.90
N ILE A 37 12.56 9.90 1.48
CA ILE A 37 12.20 10.32 0.14
C ILE A 37 13.44 10.93 -0.52
N THR A 38 13.89 10.32 -1.61
CA THR A 38 15.14 10.69 -2.31
C THR A 38 14.83 11.04 -3.77
N PRO A 39 14.80 12.32 -4.15
CA PRO A 39 14.84 12.71 -5.56
C PRO A 39 16.15 12.24 -6.20
N LEU A 40 16.07 11.49 -7.29
CA LEU A 40 17.25 10.87 -7.91
C LEU A 40 18.00 11.84 -8.83
N GLY A 41 17.34 12.87 -9.37
CA GLY A 41 17.97 13.91 -10.17
C GLY A 41 19.07 14.71 -9.48
N GLY A 42 19.13 14.70 -8.14
CA GLY A 42 20.18 15.35 -7.37
C GLY A 42 21.42 14.48 -7.09
N LEU A 43 21.51 13.26 -7.60
CA LEU A 43 22.63 12.36 -7.33
C LEU A 43 23.82 12.66 -8.25
N PRO A 44 25.07 12.72 -7.72
CA PRO A 44 26.26 13.19 -8.48
C PRO A 44 26.63 12.37 -9.72
N VAL A 45 26.21 11.10 -9.80
CA VAL A 45 26.67 10.18 -10.86
C VAL A 45 25.59 9.93 -11.92
N VAL A 46 24.31 10.02 -11.55
CA VAL A 46 23.18 9.64 -12.41
C VAL A 46 22.12 10.75 -12.50
N GLY A 47 22.36 11.90 -11.88
CA GLY A 47 21.36 12.94 -11.66
C GLY A 47 20.63 13.38 -12.91
N ASP A 48 21.36 13.73 -13.96
CA ASP A 48 20.76 14.24 -15.22
C ASP A 48 19.90 13.18 -15.93
N ALA A 49 20.25 11.89 -15.79
CA ALA A 49 19.53 10.79 -16.43
C ALA A 49 18.26 10.39 -15.64
N LEU A 50 18.24 10.70 -14.34
CA LEU A 50 17.17 10.34 -13.42
C LEU A 50 16.41 11.57 -12.90
N ASP A 51 16.53 12.70 -13.60
CA ASP A 51 15.71 13.86 -13.28
C ASP A 51 14.21 13.53 -13.44
N GLY A 52 13.41 13.97 -12.49
CA GLY A 52 11.98 13.62 -12.43
C GLY A 52 11.67 12.26 -11.77
N PHE A 53 12.69 11.53 -11.29
CA PHE A 53 12.51 10.27 -10.56
C PHE A 53 12.70 10.45 -9.06
N THR A 54 11.92 9.73 -8.28
CA THR A 54 11.97 9.74 -6.82
C THR A 54 11.91 8.32 -6.29
N LEU A 55 12.87 7.97 -5.43
CA LEU A 55 12.86 6.74 -4.62
C LEU A 55 12.32 7.07 -3.24
N THR A 56 11.31 6.33 -2.81
CA THR A 56 10.79 6.39 -1.44
C THR A 56 11.00 5.03 -0.79
N THR A 57 11.58 5.01 0.41
CA THR A 57 11.69 3.80 1.22
C THR A 57 11.09 4.07 2.59
N GLY A 58 10.41 3.08 3.15
CA GLY A 58 9.77 3.18 4.45
C GLY A 58 9.97 1.92 5.28
N TYR A 59 9.96 2.11 6.57
CA TYR A 59 9.90 1.08 7.58
C TYR A 59 8.93 1.51 8.66
N ALA A 60 8.04 0.62 9.06
CA ALA A 60 7.19 0.79 10.22
C ALA A 60 7.23 -0.46 11.10
N GLU A 61 7.09 -0.25 12.40
CA GLU A 61 7.00 -1.30 13.40
C GLU A 61 5.88 -0.94 14.38
N GLU A 62 5.03 -1.90 14.67
CA GLU A 62 3.96 -1.78 15.65
C GLU A 62 4.13 -2.87 16.71
N GLU A 63 4.34 -2.44 17.97
CA GLU A 63 4.40 -3.35 19.11
C GLU A 63 3.05 -4.03 19.29
N MET A 64 3.01 -5.34 19.10
CA MET A 64 1.82 -6.14 19.34
C MET A 64 1.64 -6.41 20.82
N ALA A 65 0.38 -6.46 21.29
CA ALA A 65 0.11 -6.89 22.64
C ALA A 65 0.63 -8.32 22.82
N THR A 66 1.45 -8.55 23.86
CA THR A 66 2.00 -9.85 24.21
C THR A 66 0.87 -10.84 24.55
N VAL A 67 0.33 -11.46 23.52
CA VAL A 67 -0.37 -12.73 23.64
C VAL A 67 0.69 -13.79 23.28
N ASP A 68 0.75 -14.88 23.99
CA ASP A 68 1.70 -15.96 23.71
C ASP A 68 1.75 -16.24 22.20
N ASN A 69 2.94 -16.13 21.60
CA ASN A 69 3.25 -16.41 20.19
C ASN A 69 2.99 -15.27 19.16
N THR A 70 3.09 -14.02 19.55
CA THR A 70 3.16 -12.90 18.60
C THR A 70 4.48 -12.14 18.76
N SER A 71 5.10 -11.76 17.66
CA SER A 71 6.15 -10.75 17.56
C SER A 71 5.57 -9.41 17.09
N ASP A 72 6.38 -8.37 17.07
CA ASP A 72 5.94 -7.07 16.57
C ASP A 72 5.64 -7.13 15.08
N ARG A 73 4.58 -6.45 14.65
CA ARG A 73 4.24 -6.29 13.24
C ARG A 73 5.24 -5.35 12.59
N GLN A 74 5.77 -5.73 11.45
CA GLN A 74 6.75 -4.94 10.71
C GLN A 74 6.29 -4.73 9.26
N GLU A 75 6.58 -3.55 8.74
CA GLU A 75 6.24 -3.18 7.38
C GLU A 75 7.44 -2.52 6.70
N TYR A 76 7.75 -2.98 5.50
CA TYR A 76 8.83 -2.48 4.66
C TYR A 76 8.25 -2.06 3.32
N THR A 77 8.54 -0.84 2.88
CA THR A 77 8.11 -0.37 1.57
C THR A 77 9.26 0.25 0.78
N ALA A 78 9.23 0.03 -0.52
CA ALA A 78 10.09 0.73 -1.47
C ALA A 78 9.27 1.10 -2.70
N ALA A 79 9.31 2.37 -3.09
CA ALA A 79 8.59 2.87 -4.26
C ALA A 79 9.51 3.73 -5.13
N LEU A 80 9.45 3.49 -6.42
CA LEU A 80 10.08 4.34 -7.44
C LEU A 80 8.99 5.00 -8.27
N THR A 81 8.96 6.32 -8.27
CA THR A 81 8.07 7.10 -9.13
C THR A 81 8.86 7.96 -10.10
N GLY A 82 8.32 8.22 -11.26
CA GLY A 82 8.99 9.04 -12.25
C GLY A 82 8.04 9.67 -13.26
N SER A 83 8.54 10.70 -13.94
CA SER A 83 7.83 11.34 -15.03
C SER A 83 8.78 11.67 -16.17
N TYR A 84 8.32 11.45 -17.40
CA TYR A 84 9.04 11.81 -18.61
C TYR A 84 8.06 12.30 -19.67
N GLY A 85 8.12 13.57 -20.01
CA GLY A 85 7.14 14.20 -20.87
C GLY A 85 5.73 14.06 -20.30
N ASN A 86 4.83 13.50 -21.08
CA ASN A 86 3.43 13.27 -20.69
C ASN A 86 3.21 11.96 -19.94
N PHE A 87 4.26 11.16 -19.74
CA PHE A 87 4.19 9.90 -19.04
C PHE A 87 4.53 10.06 -17.56
N LYS A 88 3.80 9.34 -16.70
CA LYS A 88 4.15 9.10 -15.31
C LYS A 88 4.12 7.60 -15.07
N PHE A 89 5.06 7.11 -14.28
CA PHE A 89 5.05 5.73 -13.86
C PHE A 89 5.34 5.62 -12.37
N GLY A 90 4.89 4.52 -11.78
CA GLY A 90 5.18 4.15 -10.41
C GLY A 90 5.36 2.64 -10.30
N TYR A 91 6.29 2.25 -9.46
CA TYR A 91 6.46 0.88 -8.98
C TYR A 91 6.59 0.93 -7.48
N GLN A 92 5.88 0.07 -6.78
CA GLN A 92 5.98 -0.09 -5.34
C GLN A 92 6.07 -1.57 -5.00
N ARG A 93 6.91 -1.88 -4.03
CA ARG A 93 6.93 -3.17 -3.35
C ARG A 93 6.85 -2.95 -1.86
N GLU A 94 6.01 -3.74 -1.23
CA GLU A 94 5.76 -3.71 0.20
C GLU A 94 5.76 -5.13 0.75
N VAL A 95 6.28 -5.28 1.95
CA VAL A 95 6.23 -6.53 2.72
C VAL A 95 5.69 -6.19 4.09
N ILE A 96 4.62 -6.87 4.49
CA ILE A 96 3.97 -6.73 5.79
C ILE A 96 4.12 -8.05 6.52
N ASP A 97 4.92 -8.08 7.57
CA ASP A 97 5.03 -9.17 8.51
C ASP A 97 4.03 -8.95 9.64
N GLU A 98 3.04 -9.82 9.76
CA GLU A 98 1.96 -9.69 10.76
C GLU A 98 2.42 -10.06 12.18
N GLY A 99 3.67 -10.45 12.36
CA GLY A 99 4.21 -10.82 13.68
C GLY A 99 3.62 -12.11 14.24
N GLN A 100 3.00 -12.95 13.43
CA GLN A 100 2.43 -14.23 13.85
C GLN A 100 3.54 -15.27 13.98
N THR A 101 3.66 -15.92 15.15
CA THR A 101 4.69 -16.94 15.39
C THR A 101 4.12 -18.35 15.45
N VAL A 102 2.82 -18.48 15.63
CA VAL A 102 2.12 -19.79 15.62
C VAL A 102 0.75 -19.60 15.03
N ALA A 103 0.53 -20.17 13.86
CA ALA A 103 -0.81 -20.15 13.33
C ALA A 103 -1.07 -21.37 12.46
N LEU A 104 -2.22 -21.91 12.60
CA LEU A 104 -2.70 -23.02 11.81
C LEU A 104 -3.37 -22.57 10.51
N THR A 105 -3.68 -21.28 10.35
CA THR A 105 -4.42 -20.75 9.20
C THR A 105 -4.14 -19.28 8.89
N ASP A 106 -3.34 -18.58 9.69
CA ASP A 106 -3.16 -17.15 9.55
C ASP A 106 -1.97 -16.83 8.63
N ALA A 107 -1.99 -15.66 8.02
CA ALA A 107 -0.90 -15.19 7.19
C ALA A 107 0.33 -14.89 8.05
N ASP A 108 1.49 -15.37 7.60
CA ASP A 108 2.78 -15.01 8.14
C ASP A 108 3.16 -13.60 7.67
N PHE A 109 3.12 -13.43 6.36
CA PHE A 109 3.37 -12.13 5.76
C PHE A 109 2.61 -11.95 4.45
N TYR A 110 2.46 -10.69 4.07
CA TYR A 110 1.97 -10.29 2.77
C TYR A 110 3.09 -9.61 1.98
N LYS A 111 3.14 -9.89 0.69
CA LYS A 111 3.89 -9.07 -0.28
C LYS A 111 2.89 -8.38 -1.19
N VAL A 112 3.10 -7.08 -1.41
CA VAL A 112 2.33 -6.30 -2.37
C VAL A 112 3.28 -5.72 -3.40
N GLU A 113 3.01 -5.96 -4.67
CA GLU A 113 3.69 -5.31 -5.79
C GLU A 113 2.67 -4.52 -6.59
N SER A 114 3.00 -3.27 -6.90
CA SER A 114 2.13 -2.39 -7.68
C SER A 114 2.92 -1.70 -8.79
N ILE A 115 2.35 -1.70 -9.98
CA ILE A 115 2.85 -0.96 -11.16
C ILE A 115 1.75 -0.04 -11.65
N GLY A 116 2.11 1.20 -11.93
CA GLY A 116 1.21 2.18 -12.54
C GLY A 116 1.88 2.92 -13.69
N LEU A 117 1.13 3.10 -14.76
CA LEU A 117 1.51 3.94 -15.89
C LEU A 117 0.39 4.91 -16.21
N ALA A 118 0.70 6.20 -16.30
CA ALA A 118 -0.26 7.22 -16.70
C ALA A 118 0.27 8.03 -17.88
N TYR A 119 -0.64 8.46 -18.73
CA TYR A 119 -0.36 9.31 -19.89
C TYR A 119 -1.33 10.48 -19.94
N ALA A 120 -0.79 11.71 -19.96
CA ALA A 120 -1.56 12.90 -20.22
C ALA A 120 -1.71 13.07 -21.75
N VAL A 121 -2.89 12.76 -22.27
CA VAL A 121 -3.19 12.89 -23.72
C VAL A 121 -3.15 14.36 -24.12
N ASN A 122 -3.69 15.22 -23.27
CA ASN A 122 -3.66 16.67 -23.35
C ASN A 122 -3.95 17.27 -21.96
N ASP A 123 -4.05 18.59 -21.86
CA ASP A 123 -4.30 19.30 -20.59
C ASP A 123 -5.62 18.91 -19.92
N ALA A 124 -6.57 18.36 -20.66
CA ALA A 124 -7.88 17.97 -20.15
C ALA A 124 -8.05 16.48 -19.94
N LEU A 125 -7.35 15.63 -20.69
CA LEU A 125 -7.56 14.18 -20.73
C LEU A 125 -6.32 13.42 -20.27
N SER A 126 -6.50 12.52 -19.31
CA SER A 126 -5.49 11.55 -18.87
C SER A 126 -6.04 10.14 -18.84
N ILE A 127 -5.17 9.19 -19.09
CA ILE A 127 -5.47 7.75 -19.01
C ILE A 127 -4.38 7.11 -18.14
N SER A 128 -4.75 6.18 -17.27
CA SER A 128 -3.79 5.37 -16.54
C SER A 128 -4.20 3.90 -16.48
N TYR A 129 -3.20 3.05 -16.35
CA TYR A 129 -3.35 1.63 -16.08
C TYR A 129 -2.52 1.28 -14.85
N ASN A 130 -3.11 0.51 -13.95
CA ASN A 130 -2.48 0.07 -12.72
C ASN A 130 -2.67 -1.44 -12.57
N MET A 131 -1.63 -2.10 -12.10
CA MET A 131 -1.64 -3.50 -11.70
C MET A 131 -1.19 -3.60 -10.26
N MET A 132 -1.80 -4.48 -9.49
CA MET A 132 -1.40 -4.81 -8.13
C MET A 132 -1.50 -6.32 -7.94
N GLU A 133 -0.41 -6.91 -7.49
CA GLU A 133 -0.35 -8.29 -7.03
C GLU A 133 -0.16 -8.28 -5.52
N GLN A 134 -1.00 -9.02 -4.81
CA GLN A 134 -0.88 -9.23 -3.38
C GLN A 134 -0.74 -10.73 -3.12
N GLU A 135 0.41 -11.13 -2.59
CA GLU A 135 0.72 -12.50 -2.23
C GLU A 135 0.64 -12.66 -0.71
N GLN A 136 -0.16 -13.62 -0.25
CA GLN A 136 -0.26 -14.03 1.14
C GLN A 136 0.55 -15.32 1.34
N HIS A 137 1.44 -15.33 2.32
CA HIS A 137 2.15 -16.51 2.79
C HIS A 137 1.58 -16.98 4.12
N ASN A 138 1.41 -18.30 4.26
CA ASN A 138 0.92 -18.92 5.49
C ASN A 138 2.06 -19.72 6.15
N ILE A 139 2.16 -19.64 7.49
CA ILE A 139 3.24 -20.23 8.26
C ILE A 139 3.33 -21.76 8.07
N ASP A 140 2.20 -22.46 8.15
CA ASP A 140 2.19 -23.92 8.24
C ASP A 140 2.02 -24.67 6.92
N ALA A 141 1.72 -23.98 5.84
CA ALA A 141 1.31 -24.63 4.60
C ALA A 141 2.38 -24.62 3.50
N ASP A 142 3.50 -23.91 3.70
CA ASP A 142 4.47 -23.62 2.62
C ASP A 142 3.70 -23.27 1.32
N SER A 143 2.56 -22.59 1.50
CA SER A 143 1.64 -22.21 0.45
C SER A 143 1.51 -20.71 0.39
N SER A 144 1.61 -20.17 -0.81
CA SER A 144 1.27 -18.79 -1.11
C SER A 144 -0.06 -18.73 -1.84
N PHE A 145 -0.76 -17.65 -1.65
CA PHE A 145 -1.99 -17.36 -2.35
C PHE A 145 -1.93 -15.93 -2.90
N THR A 146 -2.26 -15.75 -4.17
CA THR A 146 -2.10 -14.47 -4.85
C THR A 146 -3.46 -13.92 -5.29
N GLN A 147 -3.68 -12.66 -5.00
CA GLN A 147 -4.75 -11.84 -5.53
C GLN A 147 -4.17 -10.85 -6.53
N ASP A 148 -4.74 -10.80 -7.73
CA ASP A 148 -4.34 -9.89 -8.80
C ASP A 148 -5.43 -8.87 -9.04
N THR A 149 -5.06 -7.60 -9.10
CA THR A 149 -5.98 -6.51 -9.42
C THR A 149 -5.41 -5.67 -10.54
N ASP A 150 -6.20 -5.39 -11.54
CA ASP A 150 -5.86 -4.43 -12.57
C ASP A 150 -6.97 -3.40 -12.77
N ALA A 151 -6.58 -2.18 -13.17
CA ALA A 151 -7.52 -1.09 -13.35
C ALA A 151 -7.10 -0.13 -14.45
N ILE A 152 -8.06 0.25 -15.27
CA ILE A 152 -7.95 1.36 -16.22
C ILE A 152 -8.70 2.56 -15.64
N ASN A 153 -8.05 3.73 -15.66
CA ASN A 153 -8.66 4.96 -15.24
C ASN A 153 -8.58 6.00 -16.36
N ILE A 154 -9.66 6.78 -16.53
CA ILE A 154 -9.73 7.89 -17.47
C ILE A 154 -10.19 9.10 -16.68
N GLY A 155 -9.44 10.20 -16.76
CA GLY A 155 -9.79 11.48 -16.17
C GLY A 155 -9.97 12.54 -17.23
N TYR A 156 -11.10 13.25 -17.20
CA TYR A 156 -11.38 14.37 -18.10
C TYR A 156 -11.77 15.61 -17.30
N THR A 157 -11.02 16.69 -17.50
CA THR A 157 -11.24 17.96 -16.80
C THR A 157 -11.64 19.04 -17.80
N ILE A 158 -12.76 19.71 -17.54
CA ILE A 158 -13.24 20.85 -18.32
C ILE A 158 -13.72 21.96 -17.40
N GLY A 159 -13.10 23.14 -17.53
CA GLY A 159 -13.37 24.24 -16.59
C GLY A 159 -13.10 23.82 -15.15
N GLY A 160 -14.06 24.01 -14.25
CA GLY A 160 -13.97 23.59 -12.84
C GLY A 160 -14.49 22.17 -12.57
N MET A 161 -14.76 21.36 -13.59
CA MET A 161 -15.33 20.02 -13.44
C MET A 161 -14.35 18.96 -13.89
N THR A 162 -14.21 17.88 -13.09
CA THR A 162 -13.47 16.68 -13.46
C THR A 162 -14.42 15.48 -13.45
N ILE A 163 -14.40 14.71 -14.52
CA ILE A 163 -15.10 13.43 -14.66
C ILE A 163 -14.05 12.33 -14.63
N GLY A 164 -14.20 11.37 -13.72
CA GLY A 164 -13.36 10.18 -13.62
C GLY A 164 -14.15 8.95 -13.99
N PHE A 165 -13.53 8.06 -14.74
CA PHE A 165 -14.01 6.70 -15.01
C PHE A 165 -12.94 5.71 -14.57
N GLN A 166 -13.35 4.64 -13.89
CA GLN A 166 -12.51 3.52 -13.53
C GLN A 166 -13.22 2.21 -13.89
N ASP A 167 -12.47 1.29 -14.49
CA ASP A 167 -12.85 -0.11 -14.67
C ASP A 167 -11.74 -0.95 -14.01
N ALA A 168 -12.09 -1.70 -12.98
CA ALA A 168 -11.16 -2.52 -12.22
C ALA A 168 -11.65 -3.96 -12.14
N SER A 169 -10.73 -4.90 -12.26
CA SER A 169 -10.97 -6.34 -12.13
C SER A 169 -10.00 -6.93 -11.11
N THR A 170 -10.52 -7.79 -10.25
CA THR A 170 -9.74 -8.50 -9.24
C THR A 170 -9.99 -9.99 -9.36
N ASP A 171 -8.94 -10.75 -9.63
CA ASP A 171 -8.93 -12.20 -9.55
C ASP A 171 -8.53 -12.66 -8.15
N ASN A 172 -9.11 -13.75 -7.68
CA ASN A 172 -8.96 -14.28 -6.33
C ASN A 172 -9.30 -13.24 -5.23
N ALA A 173 -10.34 -12.46 -5.48
CA ALA A 173 -10.76 -11.38 -4.61
C ALA A 173 -10.91 -11.83 -3.14
N ASN A 174 -10.45 -10.98 -2.21
CA ASN A 174 -10.41 -11.27 -0.77
C ASN A 174 -9.63 -12.55 -0.42
N MET A 175 -8.59 -12.87 -1.17
CA MET A 175 -7.79 -14.10 -1.02
C MET A 175 -8.62 -15.39 -1.10
N VAL A 176 -9.70 -15.36 -1.87
CA VAL A 176 -10.56 -16.53 -2.09
C VAL A 176 -10.33 -17.06 -3.52
N LYS A 177 -9.90 -18.30 -3.62
CA LYS A 177 -9.58 -18.95 -4.90
C LYS A 177 -10.74 -18.89 -5.88
N ASN A 178 -10.48 -18.41 -7.09
CA ASN A 178 -11.42 -18.21 -8.20
C ASN A 178 -12.55 -17.20 -7.91
N ALA A 179 -12.51 -16.48 -6.80
CA ALA A 179 -13.40 -15.34 -6.60
C ALA A 179 -12.99 -14.19 -7.53
N LYS A 180 -13.98 -13.54 -8.12
CA LYS A 180 -13.78 -12.39 -9.01
C LYS A 180 -14.57 -11.20 -8.48
N ASP A 181 -14.00 -10.03 -8.61
CA ASP A 181 -14.67 -8.76 -8.31
C ASP A 181 -14.38 -7.77 -9.44
N ASP A 182 -15.42 -7.37 -10.15
CA ASP A 182 -15.35 -6.40 -11.23
C ASP A 182 -16.10 -5.14 -10.82
N THR A 183 -15.41 -4.02 -10.80
CA THR A 183 -15.97 -2.74 -10.34
C THR A 183 -15.84 -1.67 -11.42
N ARG A 184 -16.96 -0.98 -11.72
CA ARG A 184 -16.98 0.22 -12.54
C ARG A 184 -17.42 1.42 -11.74
N THR A 185 -16.63 2.47 -11.81
CA THR A 185 -16.91 3.70 -11.08
C THR A 185 -16.90 4.89 -12.02
N ILE A 186 -17.90 5.76 -11.88
CA ILE A 186 -17.91 7.09 -12.50
C ILE A 186 -17.99 8.11 -11.37
N GLY A 187 -17.01 9.00 -11.32
CA GLY A 187 -16.95 10.09 -10.36
C GLY A 187 -17.02 11.44 -11.05
N ILE A 188 -17.72 12.39 -10.43
CA ILE A 188 -17.76 13.78 -10.88
C ILE A 188 -17.36 14.66 -9.71
N SER A 189 -16.37 15.52 -9.92
CA SER A 189 -15.93 16.54 -8.96
C SER A 189 -16.09 17.92 -9.58
N VAL A 190 -16.61 18.87 -8.83
CA VAL A 190 -16.79 20.26 -9.27
C VAL A 190 -16.10 21.17 -8.27
N ALA A 191 -15.18 22.01 -8.77
CA ALA A 191 -14.56 23.10 -8.01
C ALA A 191 -15.33 24.41 -8.28
N PHE A 192 -15.75 25.13 -7.22
CA PHE A 192 -16.46 26.41 -7.27
C PHE A 192 -15.89 27.39 -6.24
#